data_91d99b0b02b79f1d3b474f8249cade20
#
_entry.id   91d99b0b02b79f1d3b474f8249cade20
#
_cell.length_a   1.000
_cell.length_b   1.000
_cell.length_c   1.000
_cell.angle_alpha   90.00
_cell.angle_beta   90.00
_cell.angle_gamma   90.00
#
_symmetry.space_group_name_H-M   'P 1'
#
loop_
_entity.id
_entity.type
_entity.pdbx_description
1 polymer ?
#
loop_
_entity_poly.entity_id
_entity_poly.type
_entity_poly.pdbx_seq_one_letter_code
_entity_poly.pdbx_strand_id
1 'polypeptide(L)'
;MKGMEAEHSDIDVSIVIVNYRVKYFLEQTVRSAKEALAGFSGEIIVVDNNSGDDSIEHLRKCFPDVIVIENRENAGFGRANNQGFAIARGKFTLILNPDTIIGSHTLRDCMDFYDKHADDCGGIGVCMLDGNGRFLPESKRAFPT
;
A
#
# COMPACT_ATOMS: atom_id res chain seq x y z
N MET A 1 32.06 -17.65 -0.40
CA MET A 1 30.76 -16.95 -0.63
C MET A 1 30.36 -16.32 0.69
N LYS A 2 30.50 -14.99 0.82
CA LYS A 2 30.06 -14.25 2.00
C LYS A 2 28.53 -14.17 1.94
N GLY A 3 27.87 -14.68 2.99
CA GLY A 3 26.42 -14.51 3.16
C GLY A 3 26.10 -13.02 3.17
N MET A 4 25.16 -12.60 2.33
CA MET A 4 24.49 -11.32 2.46
C MET A 4 23.69 -11.42 3.77
N GLU A 5 24.21 -10.82 4.83
CA GLU A 5 23.39 -10.47 5.98
C GLU A 5 22.31 -9.55 5.46
N ALA A 6 21.05 -9.97 5.56
CA ALA A 6 19.93 -9.10 5.28
C ALA A 6 20.04 -7.93 6.27
N GLU A 7 20.31 -6.72 5.77
CA GLU A 7 20.18 -5.51 6.56
C GLU A 7 18.78 -5.54 7.19
N HIS A 8 18.71 -5.60 8.50
CA HIS A 8 17.45 -5.54 9.22
C HIS A 8 16.85 -4.16 8.93
N SER A 9 15.81 -4.13 8.13
CA SER A 9 15.04 -2.91 7.89
C SER A 9 14.37 -2.53 9.21
N ASP A 10 14.61 -1.31 9.68
CA ASP A 10 13.92 -0.74 10.85
C ASP A 10 12.44 -0.42 10.56
N ILE A 11 11.97 -0.72 9.35
CA ILE A 11 10.60 -0.46 8.88
C ILE A 11 9.87 -1.80 8.73
N ASP A 12 8.74 -1.93 9.44
CA ASP A 12 7.91 -3.13 9.38
C ASP A 12 7.14 -3.21 8.06
N VAL A 13 6.51 -2.11 7.63
CA VAL A 13 5.58 -2.09 6.49
C VAL A 13 5.81 -0.88 5.60
N SER A 14 5.94 -1.11 4.30
CA SER A 14 5.80 -0.09 3.26
C SER A 14 4.42 -0.23 2.59
N ILE A 15 3.64 0.86 2.53
CA ILE A 15 2.37 0.91 1.81
C ILE A 15 2.58 1.65 0.49
N VAL A 16 2.36 0.97 -0.63
CA VAL A 16 2.47 1.54 -1.97
C VAL A 16 1.09 1.80 -2.54
N ILE A 17 0.84 3.05 -2.94
CA ILE A 17 -0.42 3.53 -3.49
C ILE A 17 -0.15 4.19 -4.85
N VAL A 18 -0.84 3.76 -5.90
CA VAL A 18 -0.76 4.40 -7.22
C VAL A 18 -1.93 5.36 -7.38
N ASN A 19 -1.63 6.65 -7.53
CA ASN A 19 -2.64 7.69 -7.75
C ASN A 19 -2.81 8.00 -9.25
N TYR A 20 -4.07 8.14 -9.69
CA TYR A 20 -4.42 8.71 -10.97
C TYR A 20 -5.78 9.39 -10.91
N ARG A 21 -5.79 10.74 -10.73
CA ARG A 21 -6.99 11.61 -10.76
C ARG A 21 -8.08 11.25 -9.73
N VAL A 22 -7.69 10.86 -8.52
CA VAL A 22 -8.64 10.46 -7.45
C VAL A 22 -8.35 11.17 -6.11
N LYS A 23 -8.12 12.46 -6.15
CA LYS A 23 -7.68 13.33 -5.05
C LYS A 23 -8.32 13.03 -3.69
N TYR A 24 -9.65 13.05 -3.60
CA TYR A 24 -10.36 12.90 -2.33
C TYR A 24 -10.36 11.47 -1.82
N PHE A 25 -10.38 10.49 -2.71
CA PHE A 25 -10.23 9.10 -2.36
C PHE A 25 -8.81 8.82 -1.84
N LEU A 26 -7.80 9.36 -2.53
CA LEU A 26 -6.40 9.24 -2.10
C LEU A 26 -6.21 9.79 -0.67
N GLU A 27 -6.78 10.94 -0.34
CA GLU A 27 -6.71 11.50 1.02
C GLU A 27 -7.30 10.52 2.05
N GLN A 28 -8.48 9.97 1.78
CA GLN A 28 -9.13 9.00 2.68
C GLN A 28 -8.32 7.71 2.82
N THR A 29 -7.79 7.20 1.71
CA THR A 29 -6.93 6.02 1.69
C THR A 29 -5.69 6.22 2.54
N VAL A 30 -4.96 7.33 2.35
CA VAL A 30 -3.75 7.64 3.13
C VAL A 30 -4.07 7.83 4.60
N ARG A 31 -5.19 8.48 4.94
CA ARG A 31 -5.63 8.65 6.33
C ARG A 31 -5.86 7.29 6.99
N SER A 32 -6.63 6.40 6.36
CA SER A 32 -6.89 5.05 6.91
C SER A 32 -5.62 4.20 6.98
N ALA A 33 -4.71 4.34 6.01
CA ALA A 33 -3.42 3.67 6.02
C ALA A 33 -2.54 4.12 7.20
N LYS A 34 -2.51 5.42 7.53
CA LYS A 34 -1.80 5.95 8.70
C LYS A 34 -2.40 5.44 10.01
N GLU A 35 -3.73 5.35 10.09
CA GLU A 35 -4.40 4.77 11.27
C GLU A 35 -4.04 3.28 11.43
N ALA A 36 -4.01 2.52 10.34
CA ALA A 36 -3.64 1.10 10.36
C ALA A 36 -2.16 0.87 10.71
N LEU A 37 -1.28 1.82 10.40
CA LEU A 37 0.14 1.80 10.77
C LEU A 37 0.39 2.10 12.26
N ALA A 38 -0.64 2.47 13.03
CA ALA A 38 -0.46 2.75 14.46
C ALA A 38 0.09 1.52 15.20
N GLY A 39 1.28 1.67 15.78
CA GLY A 39 2.02 0.61 16.47
C GLY A 39 2.97 -0.21 15.59
N PHE A 40 3.15 0.18 14.33
CA PHE A 40 4.18 -0.33 13.42
C PHE A 40 5.12 0.80 13.01
N SER A 41 6.39 0.45 12.77
CA SER A 41 7.28 1.30 12.00
C SER A 41 6.90 1.19 10.53
N GLY A 42 6.40 2.28 9.92
CA GLY A 42 5.89 2.18 8.55
C GLY A 42 6.11 3.44 7.73
N GLU A 43 6.08 3.25 6.43
CA GLU A 43 6.13 4.33 5.44
C GLU A 43 5.01 4.20 4.41
N ILE A 44 4.57 5.32 3.87
CA ILE A 44 3.59 5.38 2.78
C ILE A 44 4.26 6.01 1.57
N ILE A 45 4.19 5.31 0.44
CA ILE A 45 4.75 5.72 -0.84
C ILE A 45 3.59 5.88 -1.82
N VAL A 46 3.39 7.10 -2.30
CA VAL A 46 2.39 7.41 -3.33
C VAL A 46 3.10 7.64 -4.65
N VAL A 47 2.70 6.88 -5.67
CA VAL A 47 3.19 7.06 -7.04
C VAL A 47 2.10 7.74 -7.85
N ASP A 48 2.30 9.01 -8.17
CA ASP A 48 1.39 9.75 -9.04
C ASP A 48 1.66 9.45 -10.51
N ASN A 49 0.67 8.91 -11.17
CA ASN A 49 0.76 8.45 -12.55
C ASN A 49 0.43 9.55 -13.57
N ASN A 50 0.93 10.77 -13.32
CA ASN A 50 0.65 11.97 -14.11
C ASN A 50 -0.84 12.35 -14.06
N SER A 51 -1.35 12.59 -12.87
CA SER A 51 -2.75 12.96 -12.66
C SER A 51 -3.10 14.31 -13.32
N GLY A 52 -2.17 15.26 -13.33
CA GLY A 52 -2.37 16.58 -13.92
C GLY A 52 -3.41 17.45 -13.18
N ASP A 53 -3.69 17.10 -11.93
CA ASP A 53 -4.56 17.82 -11.00
C ASP A 53 -3.79 18.25 -9.75
N ASP A 54 -4.48 18.83 -8.76
CA ASP A 54 -3.88 19.27 -7.51
C ASP A 54 -3.80 18.18 -6.41
N SER A 55 -4.00 16.89 -6.76
CA SER A 55 -4.03 15.79 -5.80
C SER A 55 -2.73 15.68 -5.01
N ILE A 56 -1.58 15.84 -5.64
CA ILE A 56 -0.28 15.74 -4.98
C ILE A 56 0.04 16.96 -4.13
N GLU A 57 -0.32 18.17 -4.60
CA GLU A 57 -0.17 19.38 -3.80
C GLU A 57 -1.01 19.30 -2.53
N HIS A 58 -2.24 18.81 -2.65
CA HIS A 58 -3.14 18.58 -1.52
C HIS A 58 -2.59 17.53 -0.57
N LEU A 59 -2.11 16.39 -1.11
CA LEU A 59 -1.52 15.31 -0.32
C LEU A 59 -0.36 15.80 0.54
N ARG A 60 0.58 16.56 -0.04
CA ARG A 60 1.75 17.11 0.67
C ARG A 60 1.37 18.07 1.79
N LYS A 61 0.28 18.81 1.62
CA LYS A 61 -0.24 19.70 2.68
C LYS A 61 -0.83 18.92 3.85
N CYS A 62 -1.58 17.83 3.56
CA CYS A 62 -2.25 17.03 4.58
C CYS A 62 -1.31 16.02 5.25
N PHE A 63 -0.36 15.48 4.49
CA PHE A 63 0.53 14.38 4.90
C PHE A 63 1.97 14.63 4.43
N PRO A 64 2.70 15.54 5.06
CA PRO A 64 4.05 15.95 4.62
C PRO A 64 5.10 14.84 4.75
N ASP A 65 4.82 13.78 5.49
CA ASP A 65 5.69 12.63 5.71
C ASP A 65 5.50 11.50 4.68
N VAL A 66 4.51 11.63 3.79
CA VAL A 66 4.30 10.67 2.70
C VAL A 66 5.35 10.87 1.60
N ILE A 67 5.97 9.77 1.19
CA ILE A 67 6.94 9.75 0.09
C ILE A 67 6.16 9.80 -1.23
N VAL A 68 6.52 10.72 -2.13
CA VAL A 68 5.81 10.90 -3.41
C VAL A 68 6.77 10.74 -4.57
N ILE A 69 6.39 9.89 -5.53
CA ILE A 69 7.00 9.76 -6.86
C ILE A 69 6.02 10.35 -7.87
N GLU A 70 6.47 11.33 -8.66
CA GLU A 70 5.64 11.94 -9.72
C GLU A 70 6.14 11.50 -11.11
N ASN A 71 5.30 10.79 -11.83
CA ASN A 71 5.58 10.37 -13.20
C ASN A 71 5.26 11.49 -14.19
N ARG A 72 6.03 11.57 -15.27
CA ARG A 72 5.79 12.53 -16.38
C ARG A 72 4.72 12.05 -17.36
N GLU A 73 4.35 10.78 -17.29
CA GLU A 73 3.34 10.12 -18.11
C GLU A 73 2.64 9.04 -17.29
N ASN A 74 1.46 8.59 -17.73
CA ASN A 74 0.80 7.45 -17.12
C ASN A 74 1.52 6.15 -17.53
N ALA A 75 2.39 5.66 -16.67
CA ALA A 75 3.18 4.45 -16.91
C ALA A 75 2.35 3.15 -16.78
N GLY A 76 1.09 3.24 -16.39
CA GLY A 76 0.22 2.10 -16.06
C GLY A 76 0.46 1.58 -14.63
N PHE A 77 -0.53 0.81 -14.13
CA PHE A 77 -0.60 0.37 -12.73
C PHE A 77 0.62 -0.47 -12.31
N GLY A 78 1.00 -1.46 -13.12
CA GLY A 78 2.10 -2.37 -12.76
C GLY A 78 3.45 -1.67 -12.68
N ARG A 79 3.77 -0.80 -13.65
CA ARG A 79 5.04 -0.05 -13.63
C ARG A 79 5.10 0.93 -12.47
N ALA A 80 4.00 1.62 -12.20
CA ALA A 80 3.94 2.55 -11.08
C ALA A 80 4.11 1.82 -9.73
N ASN A 81 3.49 0.65 -9.53
CA ASN A 81 3.76 -0.16 -8.35
C ASN A 81 5.22 -0.58 -8.24
N ASN A 82 5.85 -1.00 -9.34
CA ASN A 82 7.26 -1.38 -9.35
C ASN A 82 8.19 -0.22 -8.96
N GLN A 83 7.83 1.03 -9.30
CA GLN A 83 8.57 2.21 -8.85
C GLN A 83 8.47 2.38 -7.32
N GLY A 84 7.28 2.19 -6.75
CA GLY A 84 7.09 2.20 -5.30
C GLY A 84 7.87 1.08 -4.62
N PHE A 85 7.82 -0.13 -5.15
CA PHE A 85 8.60 -1.27 -4.63
C PHE A 85 10.11 -1.04 -4.64
N ALA A 86 10.63 -0.37 -5.67
CA ALA A 86 12.06 -0.12 -5.80
C ALA A 86 12.64 0.74 -4.65
N ILE A 87 11.80 1.53 -3.97
CA ILE A 87 12.21 2.38 -2.85
C ILE A 87 11.62 1.95 -1.52
N ALA A 88 10.72 0.96 -1.51
CA ALA A 88 10.14 0.39 -0.29
C ALA A 88 11.20 -0.28 0.57
N ARG A 89 11.21 0.04 1.87
CA ARG A 89 12.19 -0.46 2.85
C ARG A 89 11.57 -1.39 3.89
N GLY A 90 10.25 -1.52 3.89
CA GLY A 90 9.53 -2.36 4.84
C GLY A 90 9.83 -3.85 4.66
N LYS A 91 9.86 -4.56 5.78
CA LYS A 91 9.90 -6.03 5.78
C LYS A 91 8.74 -6.61 4.97
N PHE A 92 7.58 -5.95 5.04
CA PHE A 92 6.39 -6.27 4.25
C PHE A 92 6.01 -5.10 3.37
N THR A 93 5.43 -5.39 2.21
CA THR A 93 4.89 -4.36 1.32
C THR A 93 3.42 -4.62 1.07
N LEU A 94 2.59 -3.62 1.37
CA LEU A 94 1.16 -3.61 1.04
C LEU A 94 0.96 -2.80 -0.25
N ILE A 95 0.31 -3.42 -1.25
CA ILE A 95 -0.24 -2.70 -2.40
C ILE A 95 -1.66 -2.28 -2.05
N LEU A 96 -1.94 -0.99 -2.10
CA LEU A 96 -3.26 -0.45 -1.74
C LEU A 96 -3.79 0.43 -2.87
N ASN A 97 -5.01 0.16 -3.32
CA ASN A 97 -5.67 1.02 -4.29
C ASN A 97 -6.00 2.40 -3.69
N PRO A 98 -5.97 3.48 -4.48
CA PRO A 98 -6.14 4.86 -3.99
C PRO A 98 -7.58 5.20 -3.58
N ASP A 99 -8.51 4.28 -3.74
CA ASP A 99 -9.94 4.37 -3.43
C ASP A 99 -10.39 3.34 -2.37
N THR A 100 -9.43 2.78 -1.62
CA THR A 100 -9.68 1.76 -0.61
C THR A 100 -9.47 2.32 0.79
N ILE A 101 -10.38 2.02 1.70
CA ILE A 101 -10.25 2.28 3.14
C ILE A 101 -9.90 0.98 3.83
N ILE A 102 -8.80 0.96 4.60
CA ILE A 102 -8.42 -0.20 5.41
C ILE A 102 -8.79 0.03 6.88
N GLY A 103 -9.22 -1.05 7.54
CA GLY A 103 -9.50 -1.00 8.98
C GLY A 103 -8.23 -0.81 9.81
N SER A 104 -8.36 -0.14 10.96
CA SER A 104 -7.22 0.14 11.86
C SER A 104 -6.51 -1.12 12.38
N HIS A 105 -7.17 -2.28 12.36
CA HIS A 105 -6.60 -3.56 12.79
C HIS A 105 -6.08 -4.42 11.62
N THR A 106 -6.34 -4.03 10.36
CA THR A 106 -6.07 -4.86 9.18
C THR A 106 -4.59 -5.30 9.10
N LEU A 107 -3.65 -4.38 9.32
CA LEU A 107 -2.22 -4.74 9.28
C LEU A 107 -1.83 -5.67 10.40
N ARG A 108 -2.34 -5.45 11.61
CA ARG A 108 -2.08 -6.33 12.77
C ARG A 108 -2.59 -7.74 12.50
N ASP A 109 -3.83 -7.86 12.03
CA ASP A 109 -4.42 -9.17 11.72
C ASP A 109 -3.62 -9.90 10.62
N CYS A 110 -3.12 -9.17 9.61
CA CYS A 110 -2.23 -9.74 8.60
C CYS A 110 -0.91 -10.22 9.18
N MET A 111 -0.26 -9.45 10.07
CA MET A 111 0.99 -9.84 10.71
C MET A 111 0.80 -11.04 11.62
N ASP A 112 -0.24 -11.05 12.45
CA ASP A 112 -0.58 -12.17 13.33
C ASP A 112 -0.87 -13.45 12.54
N PHE A 113 -1.47 -13.31 11.35
CA PHE A 113 -1.68 -14.43 10.43
C PHE A 113 -0.36 -14.92 9.85
N TYR A 114 0.48 -14.01 9.37
CA TYR A 114 1.79 -14.34 8.81
C TYR A 114 2.65 -15.08 9.81
N ASP A 115 2.73 -14.61 11.05
CA ASP A 115 3.58 -15.22 12.10
C ASP A 115 3.19 -16.68 12.37
N LYS A 116 1.91 -17.03 12.17
CA LYS A 116 1.40 -18.41 12.34
C LYS A 116 1.63 -19.30 11.12
N HIS A 117 1.93 -18.73 9.96
CA HIS A 117 1.98 -19.42 8.66
C HIS A 117 3.22 -19.05 7.85
N ALA A 118 4.28 -18.55 8.50
CA ALA A 118 5.46 -18.00 7.83
C ALA A 118 6.14 -18.97 6.86
N ASP A 119 6.10 -20.27 7.17
CA ASP A 119 6.76 -21.31 6.36
C ASP A 119 6.07 -21.53 5.00
N ASP A 120 4.75 -21.24 4.91
CA ASP A 120 3.93 -21.50 3.73
C ASP A 120 3.34 -20.22 3.10
N CYS A 121 3.51 -19.06 3.75
CA CYS A 121 2.85 -17.82 3.37
C CYS A 121 3.75 -16.93 2.51
N GLY A 122 3.52 -16.91 1.19
CA GLY A 122 4.20 -15.99 0.28
C GLY A 122 3.48 -14.64 0.07
N GLY A 123 2.23 -14.52 0.52
CA GLY A 123 1.43 -13.29 0.40
C GLY A 123 0.05 -13.44 1.01
N ILE A 124 -0.54 -12.31 1.41
CA ILE A 124 -1.86 -12.24 2.07
C ILE A 124 -2.77 -11.32 1.27
N GLY A 125 -3.94 -11.82 0.91
CA GLY A 125 -5.04 -11.01 0.37
C GLY A 125 -6.10 -10.81 1.46
N VAL A 126 -6.54 -9.56 1.64
CA VAL A 126 -7.59 -9.24 2.60
C VAL A 126 -8.99 -9.37 1.99
N CYS A 127 -9.97 -9.67 2.84
CA CYS A 127 -11.38 -9.67 2.45
C CYS A 127 -11.84 -8.24 2.20
N MET A 128 -12.37 -7.96 1.01
CA MET A 128 -12.93 -6.65 0.66
C MET A 128 -14.43 -6.65 0.91
N LEU A 129 -14.91 -5.56 1.47
CA LEU A 129 -16.33 -5.30 1.72
C LEU A 129 -16.77 -4.06 0.95
N ASP A 130 -18.02 -4.00 0.53
CA ASP A 130 -18.63 -2.78 0.00
C ASP A 130 -19.00 -1.80 1.13
N GLY A 131 -19.49 -0.61 0.77
CA GLY A 131 -19.91 0.41 1.74
C GLY A 131 -21.08 -0.01 2.66
N ASN A 132 -21.72 -1.15 2.40
CA ASN A 132 -22.77 -1.74 3.23
C ASN A 132 -22.27 -2.92 4.08
N GLY A 133 -20.96 -3.20 4.05
CA GLY A 133 -20.35 -4.31 4.78
C GLY A 133 -20.56 -5.68 4.12
N ARG A 134 -20.93 -5.74 2.83
CA ARG A 134 -21.12 -7.00 2.12
C ARG A 134 -19.82 -7.40 1.42
N PHE A 135 -19.54 -8.69 1.44
CA PHE A 135 -18.37 -9.25 0.77
C PHE A 135 -18.37 -8.96 -0.73
N LEU A 136 -17.22 -8.47 -1.23
CA LEU A 136 -16.98 -8.28 -2.65
C LEU A 136 -16.28 -9.51 -3.23
N PRO A 137 -16.95 -10.30 -4.11
CA PRO A 137 -16.38 -11.51 -4.69
C PRO A 137 -15.09 -11.27 -5.47
N GLU A 138 -14.91 -10.06 -6.00
CA GLU A 138 -13.73 -9.62 -6.76
C GLU A 138 -12.44 -9.66 -5.93
N SER A 139 -12.53 -9.68 -4.61
CA SER A 139 -11.37 -9.82 -3.70
C SER A 139 -10.70 -11.19 -3.80
N LYS A 140 -11.38 -12.18 -4.40
CA LYS A 140 -10.83 -13.51 -4.68
C LYS A 140 -11.01 -13.85 -6.15
N ARG A 141 -9.93 -13.75 -6.91
CA ARG A 141 -9.91 -14.17 -8.32
C ARG A 141 -9.19 -15.50 -8.44
N ALA A 142 -9.75 -16.43 -9.21
CA ALA A 142 -9.05 -17.64 -9.64
C ALA A 142 -7.94 -17.28 -10.63
N PHE A 143 -7.02 -18.20 -10.86
CA PHE A 143 -6.06 -18.05 -11.94
C PHE A 143 -6.79 -17.82 -13.26
N PRO A 144 -6.33 -16.90 -14.13
CA PRO A 144 -6.87 -16.75 -15.47
C PRO A 144 -6.70 -18.07 -16.23
N THR A 145 -7.78 -18.60 -16.75
CA THR A 145 -7.79 -19.79 -17.61
C THR A 145 -7.68 -19.38 -19.05
#